data_e7ec373a0276e26aee42a746b5e3eced
#
_entry.id   e7ec373a0276e26aee42a746b5e3eced
#
_cell.length_a   1.000
_cell.length_b   1.000
_cell.length_c   1.000
_cell.angle_alpha   90.00
_cell.angle_beta   90.00
_cell.angle_gamma   90.00
#
_symmetry.space_group_name_H-M   'P 1'
#
loop_
_entity.id
_entity.type
_entity.pdbx_description
1 polymer ?
#
loop_
_entity_poly.entity_id
_entity_poly.type
_entity_poly.pdbx_seq_one_letter_code
_entity_poly.pdbx_strand_id
1 'polypeptide(L)'
;MPLSMPQNDDAVLARRAEIVTALRTIVPGEGVIASEEAMRPFESDGLTAYRQLPMVVVLPETTAQVASVLGFCHREGIKVVPRGAGTSLSGGALPLGDGVLLGLARFNRIREIDYENRVAVVEPGVTNLAVSQAVAAAGFYYAPDPSSQIACTIGGNVAENSGGVHCLKYGMTTNNILGCEIVLMTGQILRLGGKHLDSGGYDLMGIVTGSEGLLGVVTEVTVRILKKPQTARAAIIGFVASEDGGECVARIIGAGIIPGGMEMMDRPAIHATEEFVHAGYPLDVEALLIVELDGPGDEVDHLLQRVQDIAQQCRAVTCRLSNSEEERLLFWAGRKAAFPAVGRISPDYYCMDGTIPRAKLPLVLRRMQELSVKYGLRCANVFHAGDGNLHPLILYDANKPGELERAEQFGADILRLCVEVGGVLTGEHGVGVEKRDLMPTMFSETDLNQQQRLKCAFDDKSLLNPGKVFPTLHRCAELGRMHVHGGRVAFPDIPRF
;
A
#
# COMPACT_ATOMS: atom_id res chain seq x y z
N MET A 1 12.22 15.01 11.74
CA MET A 1 11.67 16.40 11.81
C MET A 1 10.18 16.27 12.01
N PRO A 2 9.50 17.16 12.77
CA PRO A 2 8.05 17.07 12.91
C PRO A 2 7.38 17.12 11.53
N LEU A 3 6.34 16.32 11.36
CA LEU A 3 5.57 16.25 10.11
C LEU A 3 5.02 17.63 9.73
N SER A 4 5.41 18.14 8.57
CA SER A 4 4.89 19.41 8.04
C SER A 4 3.71 19.11 7.10
N MET A 5 2.51 19.53 7.49
CA MET A 5 1.29 19.45 6.67
C MET A 5 0.95 20.81 6.06
N PRO A 6 0.16 20.87 4.96
CA PRO A 6 -0.32 22.12 4.43
C PRO A 6 -1.03 22.95 5.51
N GLN A 7 -0.75 24.24 5.54
CA GLN A 7 -1.42 25.16 6.46
C GLN A 7 -2.93 25.21 6.16
N ASN A 8 -3.73 25.34 7.22
CA ASN A 8 -5.17 25.51 7.06
C ASN A 8 -5.48 26.84 6.37
N ASP A 9 -6.49 26.83 5.52
CA ASP A 9 -7.06 28.02 4.91
C ASP A 9 -8.19 28.55 5.81
N ASP A 10 -7.92 29.61 6.56
CA ASP A 10 -8.89 30.22 7.47
C ASP A 10 -10.13 30.76 6.75
N ALA A 11 -10.01 31.17 5.49
CA ALA A 11 -11.16 31.63 4.69
C ALA A 11 -12.10 30.46 4.35
N VAL A 12 -11.56 29.27 4.10
CA VAL A 12 -12.34 28.03 3.91
C VAL A 12 -13.03 27.65 5.22
N LEU A 13 -12.29 27.65 6.33
CA LEU A 13 -12.82 27.30 7.66
C LEU A 13 -13.95 28.25 8.10
N ALA A 14 -13.84 29.54 7.82
CA ALA A 14 -14.89 30.51 8.13
C ALA A 14 -16.22 30.22 7.41
N ARG A 15 -16.16 29.54 6.25
CA ARG A 15 -17.32 29.14 5.43
C ARG A 15 -17.81 27.71 5.73
N ARG A 16 -17.29 27.03 6.73
CA ARG A 16 -17.59 25.63 7.04
C ARG A 16 -19.08 25.31 7.02
N ALA A 17 -19.92 26.13 7.64
CA ALA A 17 -21.38 25.90 7.73
C ALA A 17 -22.06 25.96 6.36
N GLU A 18 -21.67 26.90 5.50
CA GLU A 18 -22.13 27.02 4.11
C GLU A 18 -21.71 25.81 3.29
N ILE A 19 -20.44 25.41 3.38
CA ILE A 19 -19.85 24.26 2.69
C ILE A 19 -20.59 22.97 3.06
N VAL A 20 -20.82 22.73 4.35
CA VAL A 20 -21.56 21.56 4.85
C VAL A 20 -22.98 21.55 4.30
N THR A 21 -23.66 22.71 4.23
CA THR A 21 -25.02 22.82 3.69
C THR A 21 -25.05 22.49 2.21
N ALA A 22 -24.10 22.99 1.41
CA ALA A 22 -23.98 22.68 0.00
C ALA A 22 -23.70 21.18 -0.23
N LEU A 23 -22.77 20.59 0.53
CA LEU A 23 -22.44 19.15 0.44
C LEU A 23 -23.66 18.27 0.77
N ARG A 24 -24.48 18.65 1.74
CA ARG A 24 -25.74 17.93 2.05
C ARG A 24 -26.78 17.97 0.92
N THR A 25 -26.72 18.98 0.08
CA THR A 25 -27.56 19.03 -1.13
C THR A 25 -27.08 18.06 -2.20
N ILE A 26 -25.76 17.85 -2.30
CA ILE A 26 -25.15 16.94 -3.26
C ILE A 26 -25.27 15.48 -2.77
N VAL A 27 -25.00 15.25 -1.49
CA VAL A 27 -25.06 13.91 -0.86
C VAL A 27 -26.08 13.98 0.29
N PRO A 28 -27.37 13.72 0.01
CA PRO A 28 -28.44 13.85 0.98
C PRO A 28 -28.43 12.75 2.05
N GLY A 29 -29.26 12.93 3.07
CA GLY A 29 -29.40 12.00 4.18
C GLY A 29 -28.18 12.03 5.12
N GLU A 30 -27.70 10.86 5.51
CA GLU A 30 -26.58 10.69 6.46
C GLU A 30 -25.21 10.69 5.77
N GLY A 31 -25.14 11.07 4.50
CA GLY A 31 -23.90 11.05 3.71
C GLY A 31 -22.90 12.15 4.06
N VAL A 32 -23.28 13.15 4.90
CA VAL A 32 -22.39 14.24 5.33
C VAL A 32 -22.28 14.29 6.85
N ILE A 33 -21.12 13.94 7.37
CA ILE A 33 -20.80 13.91 8.80
C ILE A 33 -20.03 15.16 9.16
N ALA A 34 -20.58 16.00 10.06
CA ALA A 34 -20.01 17.30 10.39
C ALA A 34 -19.79 17.50 11.92
N SER A 35 -20.26 16.60 12.78
CA SER A 35 -19.97 16.65 14.22
C SER A 35 -18.59 16.08 14.50
N GLU A 36 -17.85 16.70 15.40
CA GLU A 36 -16.49 16.29 15.77
C GLU A 36 -16.47 14.85 16.26
N GLU A 37 -17.40 14.47 17.13
CA GLU A 37 -17.51 13.12 17.70
C GLU A 37 -17.65 12.06 16.60
N ALA A 38 -18.55 12.28 15.63
CA ALA A 38 -18.79 11.34 14.54
C ALA A 38 -17.66 11.29 13.49
N MET A 39 -16.78 12.31 13.45
CA MET A 39 -15.61 12.34 12.59
C MET A 39 -14.38 11.65 13.21
N ARG A 40 -14.35 11.35 14.51
CA ARG A 40 -13.24 10.69 15.21
C ARG A 40 -12.76 9.39 14.55
N PRO A 41 -13.62 8.49 14.04
CA PRO A 41 -13.19 7.28 13.35
C PRO A 41 -12.38 7.54 12.06
N PHE A 42 -12.37 8.78 11.58
CA PHE A 42 -11.71 9.20 10.35
C PHE A 42 -10.44 10.04 10.59
N GLU A 43 -10.03 10.28 11.82
CA GLU A 43 -8.92 11.19 12.16
C GLU A 43 -7.52 10.64 11.83
N SER A 44 -7.40 9.34 11.55
CA SER A 44 -6.17 8.67 11.14
C SER A 44 -6.46 7.57 10.12
N ASP A 45 -5.44 7.06 9.46
CA ASP A 45 -5.46 5.77 8.76
C ASP A 45 -4.76 4.69 9.61
N GLY A 46 -4.23 3.63 8.99
CA GLY A 46 -3.50 2.56 9.69
C GLY A 46 -2.18 3.04 10.32
N LEU A 47 -1.62 4.17 9.87
CA LEU A 47 -0.49 4.84 10.52
C LEU A 47 -1.01 5.71 11.68
N THR A 48 -1.24 5.11 12.82
CA THR A 48 -1.86 5.77 14.00
C THR A 48 -0.97 6.78 14.71
N ALA A 49 0.29 6.91 14.29
CA ALA A 49 1.23 7.91 14.82
C ALA A 49 0.78 9.36 14.56
N TYR A 50 -0.03 9.59 13.52
CA TYR A 50 -0.53 10.91 13.14
C TYR A 50 -2.06 10.95 13.17
N ARG A 51 -2.61 12.06 13.66
CA ARG A 51 -4.05 12.28 13.78
C ARG A 51 -4.41 13.70 13.37
N GLN A 52 -5.46 13.84 12.57
CA GLN A 52 -6.02 15.12 12.16
C GLN A 52 -7.51 14.95 11.90
N LEU A 53 -8.35 15.71 12.57
CA LEU A 53 -9.78 15.75 12.22
C LEU A 53 -9.97 16.48 10.88
N PRO A 54 -10.80 15.94 9.97
CA PRO A 54 -11.19 16.67 8.77
C PRO A 54 -12.16 17.80 9.08
N MET A 55 -12.32 18.78 8.17
CA MET A 55 -13.37 19.78 8.27
C MET A 55 -14.77 19.15 8.22
N VAL A 56 -14.94 18.15 7.37
CA VAL A 56 -16.19 17.41 7.14
C VAL A 56 -15.90 16.09 6.44
N VAL A 57 -16.68 15.04 6.72
CA VAL A 57 -16.64 13.75 6.01
C VAL A 57 -17.84 13.66 5.07
N VAL A 58 -17.61 13.23 3.82
CA VAL A 58 -18.65 13.01 2.82
C VAL A 58 -18.58 11.56 2.32
N LEU A 59 -19.70 10.85 2.34
CA LEU A 59 -19.85 9.45 1.98
C LEU A 59 -20.82 9.32 0.78
N PRO A 60 -20.36 9.56 -0.47
CA PRO A 60 -21.19 9.43 -1.66
C PRO A 60 -21.53 7.96 -1.95
N GLU A 61 -22.60 7.76 -2.75
CA GLU A 61 -23.09 6.44 -3.18
C GLU A 61 -23.05 6.26 -4.71
N THR A 62 -22.72 7.32 -5.46
CA THR A 62 -22.68 7.27 -6.92
C THR A 62 -21.54 8.09 -7.50
N THR A 63 -21.04 7.68 -8.66
CA THR A 63 -20.04 8.45 -9.43
C THR A 63 -20.49 9.89 -9.66
N ALA A 64 -21.79 10.12 -9.94
CA ALA A 64 -22.34 11.46 -10.13
C ALA A 64 -22.22 12.33 -8.86
N GLN A 65 -22.42 11.76 -7.68
CA GLN A 65 -22.20 12.48 -6.41
C GLN A 65 -20.72 12.80 -6.21
N VAL A 66 -19.81 11.85 -6.46
CA VAL A 66 -18.35 12.10 -6.41
C VAL A 66 -17.97 13.24 -7.34
N ALA A 67 -18.42 13.20 -8.59
CA ALA A 67 -18.17 14.25 -9.58
C ALA A 67 -18.69 15.62 -9.13
N SER A 68 -19.89 15.66 -8.56
CA SER A 68 -20.50 16.89 -8.05
C SER A 68 -19.75 17.45 -6.83
N VAL A 69 -19.31 16.58 -5.90
CA VAL A 69 -18.52 16.97 -4.72
C VAL A 69 -17.16 17.52 -5.14
N LEU A 70 -16.43 16.80 -6.00
CA LEU A 70 -15.11 17.25 -6.48
C LEU A 70 -15.21 18.55 -7.26
N GLY A 71 -16.17 18.65 -8.21
CA GLY A 71 -16.40 19.88 -8.98
C GLY A 71 -16.79 21.07 -8.10
N PHE A 72 -17.58 20.86 -7.04
CA PHE A 72 -17.88 21.88 -6.05
C PHE A 72 -16.60 22.30 -5.32
N CYS A 73 -15.85 21.35 -4.76
CA CYS A 73 -14.62 21.65 -4.03
C CYS A 73 -13.58 22.34 -4.92
N HIS A 74 -13.46 21.94 -6.20
CA HIS A 74 -12.56 22.59 -7.15
C HIS A 74 -12.92 24.07 -7.39
N ARG A 75 -14.20 24.36 -7.59
CA ARG A 75 -14.66 25.76 -7.79
C ARG A 75 -14.38 26.61 -6.56
N GLU A 76 -14.69 26.08 -5.38
CA GLU A 76 -14.58 26.78 -4.10
C GLU A 76 -13.18 26.78 -3.48
N GLY A 77 -12.20 26.13 -4.12
CA GLY A 77 -10.82 26.03 -3.61
C GLY A 77 -10.66 25.14 -2.38
N ILE A 78 -11.52 24.17 -2.17
CA ILE A 78 -11.56 23.30 -1.00
C ILE A 78 -10.70 22.05 -1.24
N LYS A 79 -9.79 21.72 -0.33
CA LYS A 79 -8.96 20.51 -0.37
C LYS A 79 -9.82 19.26 -0.15
N VAL A 80 -9.48 18.17 -0.84
CA VAL A 80 -10.17 16.88 -0.71
C VAL A 80 -9.16 15.77 -0.46
N VAL A 81 -9.42 14.93 0.53
CA VAL A 81 -8.67 13.70 0.81
C VAL A 81 -9.57 12.51 0.52
N PRO A 82 -9.32 11.72 -0.54
CA PRO A 82 -10.06 10.49 -0.79
C PRO A 82 -9.66 9.41 0.22
N ARG A 83 -10.62 8.56 0.60
CA ARG A 83 -10.40 7.48 1.56
C ARG A 83 -11.19 6.23 1.17
N GLY A 84 -10.52 5.08 1.09
CA GLY A 84 -11.13 3.76 1.09
C GLY A 84 -11.47 3.31 2.52
N ALA A 85 -10.93 2.17 2.95
CA ALA A 85 -11.08 1.69 4.32
C ALA A 85 -10.15 2.41 5.33
N GLY A 86 -9.11 3.10 4.88
CA GLY A 86 -8.10 3.73 5.75
C GLY A 86 -7.15 2.72 6.39
N THR A 87 -6.86 1.62 5.72
CA THR A 87 -5.94 0.57 6.16
C THR A 87 -4.48 0.85 5.78
N SER A 88 -4.20 1.89 4.99
CA SER A 88 -2.84 2.30 4.60
C SER A 88 -1.98 2.63 5.81
N LEU A 89 -0.69 2.28 5.73
CA LEU A 89 0.31 2.47 6.79
C LEU A 89 1.27 3.63 6.49
N SER A 90 0.98 4.46 5.48
CA SER A 90 1.83 5.58 5.07
C SER A 90 1.28 6.97 5.40
N GLY A 91 0.05 7.05 5.93
CA GLY A 91 -0.63 8.33 6.14
C GLY A 91 -1.21 8.93 4.84
N GLY A 92 -1.38 8.12 3.79
CA GLY A 92 -1.94 8.54 2.50
C GLY A 92 -3.37 9.06 2.62
N ALA A 93 -4.17 8.51 3.55
CA ALA A 93 -5.53 8.94 3.83
C ALA A 93 -5.65 9.85 5.07
N LEU A 94 -4.54 10.39 5.61
CA LEU A 94 -4.57 11.33 6.73
C LEU A 94 -5.33 12.61 6.33
N PRO A 95 -6.38 13.01 7.05
CA PRO A 95 -7.20 14.17 6.73
C PRO A 95 -6.45 15.49 6.81
N LEU A 96 -7.09 16.55 6.29
CA LEU A 96 -6.69 17.95 6.44
C LEU A 96 -7.76 18.70 7.22
N GLY A 97 -7.35 19.58 8.15
CA GLY A 97 -8.26 20.31 9.03
C GLY A 97 -9.24 21.25 8.29
N ASP A 98 -8.84 21.73 7.12
CA ASP A 98 -9.64 22.58 6.23
C ASP A 98 -10.15 21.82 4.99
N GLY A 99 -10.04 20.50 4.99
CA GLY A 99 -10.39 19.65 3.84
C GLY A 99 -11.65 18.81 4.05
N VAL A 100 -12.21 18.37 2.93
CA VAL A 100 -13.26 17.35 2.85
C VAL A 100 -12.59 15.98 2.84
N LEU A 101 -12.94 15.08 3.76
CA LEU A 101 -12.62 13.67 3.64
C LEU A 101 -13.71 12.99 2.81
N LEU A 102 -13.35 12.47 1.65
CA LEU A 102 -14.26 11.80 0.73
C LEU A 102 -14.15 10.28 0.90
N GLY A 103 -15.03 9.69 1.70
CA GLY A 103 -15.04 8.26 2.00
C GLY A 103 -15.87 7.45 1.00
N LEU A 104 -15.30 6.37 0.44
CA LEU A 104 -15.93 5.59 -0.62
C LEU A 104 -16.58 4.28 -0.12
N ALA A 105 -16.70 4.08 1.19
CA ALA A 105 -17.18 2.84 1.80
C ALA A 105 -18.62 2.45 1.37
N ARG A 106 -19.44 3.40 0.93
CA ARG A 106 -20.80 3.13 0.43
C ARG A 106 -20.85 2.64 -1.02
N PHE A 107 -19.72 2.70 -1.76
CA PHE A 107 -19.55 2.10 -3.07
C PHE A 107 -19.09 0.65 -2.93
N ASN A 108 -19.97 -0.29 -2.62
CA ASN A 108 -19.60 -1.65 -2.22
C ASN A 108 -20.29 -2.76 -3.04
N ARG A 109 -20.75 -2.46 -4.26
CA ARG A 109 -21.41 -3.44 -5.12
C ARG A 109 -20.43 -4.06 -6.11
N ILE A 110 -20.53 -5.39 -6.27
CA ILE A 110 -19.99 -6.10 -7.42
C ILE A 110 -21.02 -5.96 -8.54
N ARG A 111 -20.69 -5.19 -9.58
CA ARG A 111 -21.63 -4.82 -10.65
C ARG A 111 -21.82 -5.94 -11.67
N GLU A 112 -20.74 -6.63 -11.97
CA GLU A 112 -20.72 -7.70 -12.96
C GLU A 112 -19.65 -8.73 -12.64
N ILE A 113 -19.91 -10.00 -12.95
CA ILE A 113 -18.93 -11.07 -12.99
C ILE A 113 -19.04 -11.73 -14.36
N ASP A 114 -17.96 -11.69 -15.13
CA ASP A 114 -17.87 -12.19 -16.48
C ASP A 114 -16.82 -13.32 -16.51
N TYR A 115 -17.28 -14.55 -16.40
CA TYR A 115 -16.41 -15.72 -16.34
C TYR A 115 -15.78 -16.06 -17.68
N GLU A 116 -16.40 -15.68 -18.81
CA GLU A 116 -15.86 -15.93 -20.16
C GLU A 116 -14.62 -15.05 -20.41
N ASN A 117 -14.70 -13.78 -20.03
CA ASN A 117 -13.59 -12.83 -20.10
C ASN A 117 -12.69 -12.85 -18.86
N ARG A 118 -13.05 -13.62 -17.81
CA ARG A 118 -12.32 -13.75 -16.54
C ARG A 118 -12.09 -12.41 -15.86
N VAL A 119 -13.17 -11.64 -15.74
CA VAL A 119 -13.15 -10.32 -15.07
C VAL A 119 -14.33 -10.17 -14.13
N ALA A 120 -14.17 -9.27 -13.16
CA ALA A 120 -15.28 -8.73 -12.37
C ALA A 120 -15.22 -7.21 -12.40
N VAL A 121 -16.38 -6.55 -12.52
CA VAL A 121 -16.53 -5.10 -12.45
C VAL A 121 -17.06 -4.76 -11.06
N VAL A 122 -16.29 -3.99 -10.31
CA VAL A 122 -16.57 -3.73 -8.89
C VAL A 122 -16.51 -2.23 -8.57
N GLU A 123 -17.28 -1.83 -7.60
CA GLU A 123 -17.19 -0.49 -7.01
C GLU A 123 -15.99 -0.41 -6.05
N PRO A 124 -15.38 0.79 -5.85
CA PRO A 124 -14.12 0.94 -5.13
C PRO A 124 -14.18 0.56 -3.66
N GLY A 125 -15.34 0.59 -3.02
CA GLY A 125 -15.56 0.21 -1.62
C GLY A 125 -15.78 -1.29 -1.39
N VAL A 126 -15.80 -2.11 -2.46
CA VAL A 126 -15.80 -3.58 -2.31
C VAL A 126 -14.49 -4.01 -1.66
N THR A 127 -14.56 -4.83 -0.60
CA THR A 127 -13.34 -5.33 0.03
C THR A 127 -12.61 -6.31 -0.89
N ASN A 128 -11.29 -6.33 -0.78
CA ASN A 128 -10.45 -7.21 -1.59
C ASN A 128 -10.92 -8.68 -1.51
N LEU A 129 -11.12 -9.20 -0.29
CA LEU A 129 -11.57 -10.58 -0.06
C LEU A 129 -12.96 -10.85 -0.65
N ALA A 130 -13.87 -9.87 -0.64
CA ALA A 130 -15.23 -10.04 -1.14
C ALA A 130 -15.26 -10.41 -2.63
N VAL A 131 -14.31 -9.92 -3.42
CA VAL A 131 -14.18 -10.30 -4.85
C VAL A 131 -13.91 -11.81 -4.96
N SER A 132 -12.91 -12.32 -4.23
CA SER A 132 -12.58 -13.75 -4.21
C SER A 132 -13.75 -14.61 -3.72
N GLN A 133 -14.44 -14.16 -2.67
CA GLN A 133 -15.62 -14.86 -2.14
C GLN A 133 -16.76 -14.95 -3.16
N ALA A 134 -17.02 -13.87 -3.90
CA ALA A 134 -18.10 -13.82 -4.89
C ALA A 134 -17.88 -14.77 -6.07
N VAL A 135 -16.62 -15.06 -6.43
CA VAL A 135 -16.29 -15.92 -7.57
C VAL A 135 -15.85 -17.34 -7.17
N ALA A 136 -15.74 -17.62 -5.86
CA ALA A 136 -15.21 -18.88 -5.32
C ALA A 136 -16.01 -20.11 -5.75
N ALA A 137 -17.35 -20.02 -5.80
CA ALA A 137 -18.24 -21.13 -6.18
C ALA A 137 -18.02 -21.60 -7.62
N ALA A 138 -17.54 -20.72 -8.52
CA ALA A 138 -17.17 -21.05 -9.90
C ALA A 138 -15.70 -21.50 -10.03
N GLY A 139 -14.96 -21.59 -8.92
CA GLY A 139 -13.56 -22.01 -8.89
C GLY A 139 -12.60 -20.92 -9.36
N PHE A 140 -12.96 -19.66 -9.12
CA PHE A 140 -12.09 -18.48 -9.40
C PHE A 140 -11.69 -17.77 -8.12
N TYR A 141 -10.74 -16.82 -8.22
CA TYR A 141 -10.31 -15.94 -7.15
C TYR A 141 -9.66 -14.67 -7.72
N TYR A 142 -9.52 -13.64 -6.89
CA TYR A 142 -8.73 -12.44 -7.16
C TYR A 142 -7.35 -12.60 -6.51
N ALA A 143 -6.29 -12.48 -7.29
CA ALA A 143 -4.96 -12.90 -6.85
C ALA A 143 -4.28 -11.98 -5.84
N PRO A 144 -4.26 -10.64 -5.98
CA PRO A 144 -3.66 -9.77 -4.97
C PRO A 144 -4.36 -9.92 -3.62
N ASP A 145 -3.61 -10.30 -2.59
CA ASP A 145 -4.14 -10.65 -1.27
C ASP A 145 -3.38 -9.97 -0.13
N PRO A 146 -3.45 -8.64 -0.02
CA PRO A 146 -2.81 -7.93 1.08
C PRO A 146 -3.27 -8.46 2.43
N SER A 147 -2.43 -8.38 3.46
CA SER A 147 -2.75 -8.87 4.82
C SER A 147 -4.06 -8.27 5.36
N SER A 148 -4.40 -7.07 4.92
CA SER A 148 -5.65 -6.36 5.26
C SER A 148 -6.85 -6.71 4.37
N GLN A 149 -6.80 -7.76 3.54
CA GLN A 149 -7.82 -8.08 2.51
C GLN A 149 -9.26 -8.18 3.04
N ILE A 150 -9.45 -8.48 4.32
CA ILE A 150 -10.77 -8.52 4.97
C ILE A 150 -11.40 -7.13 5.12
N ALA A 151 -10.60 -6.07 5.11
CA ALA A 151 -11.01 -4.69 5.37
C ALA A 151 -10.63 -3.73 4.24
N CYS A 152 -9.44 -3.86 3.63
CA CYS A 152 -9.00 -2.97 2.56
C CYS A 152 -9.93 -3.09 1.33
N THR A 153 -10.06 -2.01 0.60
CA THR A 153 -11.00 -1.90 -0.53
C THR A 153 -10.27 -1.87 -1.87
N ILE A 154 -10.94 -2.32 -2.93
CA ILE A 154 -10.36 -2.35 -4.28
C ILE A 154 -9.91 -0.96 -4.75
N GLY A 155 -10.68 0.11 -4.45
CA GLY A 155 -10.26 1.49 -4.77
C GLY A 155 -8.99 1.91 -4.02
N GLY A 156 -8.83 1.49 -2.76
CA GLY A 156 -7.61 1.67 -1.98
C GLY A 156 -6.44 0.86 -2.57
N ASN A 157 -6.71 -0.38 -2.98
CA ASN A 157 -5.68 -1.21 -3.63
C ASN A 157 -5.17 -0.58 -4.93
N VAL A 158 -6.06 0.03 -5.75
CA VAL A 158 -5.65 0.78 -6.95
C VAL A 158 -4.82 2.01 -6.56
N ALA A 159 -5.27 2.77 -5.56
CA ALA A 159 -4.56 3.99 -5.14
C ALA A 159 -3.14 3.72 -4.66
N GLU A 160 -2.92 2.63 -3.89
CA GLU A 160 -1.61 2.28 -3.33
C GLU A 160 -0.81 1.31 -4.23
N ASN A 161 -1.41 0.72 -5.26
CA ASN A 161 -0.86 -0.43 -5.98
C ASN A 161 -0.56 -1.59 -5.01
N SER A 162 -1.52 -1.93 -4.16
CA SER A 162 -1.32 -2.92 -3.09
C SER A 162 -0.89 -4.27 -3.62
N GLY A 163 -0.05 -4.94 -2.86
CA GLY A 163 0.48 -6.26 -3.12
C GLY A 163 -0.13 -7.34 -2.23
N GLY A 164 0.72 -8.21 -1.69
CA GLY A 164 0.39 -9.31 -0.80
C GLY A 164 1.29 -10.52 -1.03
N VAL A 165 0.96 -11.62 -0.35
CA VAL A 165 1.75 -12.86 -0.33
C VAL A 165 1.97 -13.46 -1.73
N HIS A 166 0.96 -13.39 -2.59
CA HIS A 166 0.97 -14.06 -3.89
C HIS A 166 1.47 -13.18 -5.05
N CYS A 167 1.95 -11.96 -4.76
CA CYS A 167 2.42 -11.02 -5.78
C CYS A 167 3.64 -11.50 -6.55
N LEU A 168 4.51 -12.30 -5.93
CA LEU A 168 5.66 -12.88 -6.60
C LEU A 168 5.30 -13.61 -7.90
N LYS A 169 4.22 -14.39 -7.88
CA LYS A 169 3.77 -15.19 -9.05
C LYS A 169 2.70 -14.48 -9.86
N TYR A 170 1.78 -13.82 -9.22
CA TYR A 170 0.56 -13.31 -9.86
C TYR A 170 0.55 -11.80 -10.07
N GLY A 171 1.57 -11.09 -9.56
CA GLY A 171 1.70 -9.64 -9.66
C GLY A 171 0.86 -8.88 -8.65
N MET A 172 1.12 -7.59 -8.57
CA MET A 172 0.44 -6.62 -7.72
C MET A 172 -0.91 -6.20 -8.33
N THR A 173 -1.58 -5.24 -7.73
CA THR A 173 -2.84 -4.68 -8.23
C THR A 173 -2.71 -4.22 -9.68
N THR A 174 -1.65 -3.52 -10.06
CA THR A 174 -1.41 -3.05 -11.44
C THR A 174 -1.44 -4.16 -12.49
N ASN A 175 -1.03 -5.38 -12.13
CA ASN A 175 -1.03 -6.54 -13.03
C ASN A 175 -2.39 -7.25 -13.10
N ASN A 176 -3.33 -6.88 -12.23
CA ASN A 176 -4.60 -7.58 -12.03
C ASN A 176 -5.82 -6.68 -12.25
N ILE A 177 -5.64 -5.45 -12.74
CA ILE A 177 -6.72 -4.56 -13.18
C ILE A 177 -6.63 -4.36 -14.69
N LEU A 178 -7.78 -4.31 -15.37
CA LEU A 178 -7.90 -4.13 -16.81
C LEU A 178 -8.62 -2.83 -17.16
N GLY A 179 -9.39 -2.26 -16.24
CA GLY A 179 -10.13 -1.02 -16.44
C GLY A 179 -10.38 -0.29 -15.14
N CYS A 180 -10.52 1.03 -15.25
CA CYS A 180 -10.82 1.89 -14.11
C CYS A 180 -11.64 3.10 -14.57
N GLU A 181 -12.67 3.46 -13.80
CA GLU A 181 -13.32 4.76 -13.90
C GLU A 181 -12.81 5.63 -12.76
N ILE A 182 -12.35 6.83 -13.09
CA ILE A 182 -11.91 7.82 -12.11
C ILE A 182 -12.62 9.15 -12.32
N VAL A 183 -12.76 9.90 -11.23
CA VAL A 183 -13.24 11.28 -11.27
C VAL A 183 -12.10 12.22 -10.93
N LEU A 184 -11.80 13.16 -11.83
CA LEU A 184 -10.80 14.21 -11.63
C LEU A 184 -11.28 15.25 -10.62
N MET A 185 -10.36 16.04 -10.06
CA MET A 185 -10.72 17.13 -9.14
C MET A 185 -11.72 18.14 -9.73
N THR A 186 -11.72 18.32 -11.05
CA THR A 186 -12.69 19.17 -11.76
C THR A 186 -14.10 18.61 -11.80
N GLY A 187 -14.32 17.35 -11.42
CA GLY A 187 -15.57 16.60 -11.56
C GLY A 187 -15.72 15.87 -12.90
N GLN A 188 -14.72 15.94 -13.78
CA GLN A 188 -14.71 15.18 -15.04
C GLN A 188 -14.48 13.69 -14.76
N ILE A 189 -15.21 12.84 -15.50
CA ILE A 189 -15.13 11.39 -15.40
C ILE A 189 -14.26 10.88 -16.55
N LEU A 190 -13.23 10.08 -16.21
CA LEU A 190 -12.40 9.37 -17.17
C LEU A 190 -12.61 7.87 -17.05
N ARG A 191 -12.65 7.18 -18.19
CA ARG A 191 -12.66 5.71 -18.28
C ARG A 191 -11.39 5.25 -18.94
N LEU A 192 -10.65 4.40 -18.24
CA LEU A 192 -9.36 3.87 -18.63
C LEU A 192 -9.48 2.35 -18.80
N GLY A 193 -8.96 1.80 -19.90
CA GLY A 193 -9.03 0.37 -20.17
C GLY A 193 -10.45 -0.17 -20.34
N GLY A 194 -10.66 -1.42 -19.94
CA GLY A 194 -11.93 -2.15 -20.06
C GLY A 194 -11.76 -3.63 -19.82
N LYS A 195 -12.54 -4.49 -20.48
CA LYS A 195 -12.43 -5.96 -20.37
C LYS A 195 -11.34 -6.57 -21.29
N HIS A 196 -10.61 -5.77 -22.02
CA HIS A 196 -9.53 -6.18 -22.92
C HIS A 196 -8.16 -6.00 -22.28
N LEU A 197 -7.15 -6.76 -22.76
CA LEU A 197 -5.81 -6.78 -22.18
C LEU A 197 -4.94 -5.59 -22.56
N ASP A 198 -5.28 -4.88 -23.63
CA ASP A 198 -4.48 -3.76 -24.13
C ASP A 198 -5.32 -2.48 -24.18
N SER A 199 -4.73 -1.37 -23.73
CA SER A 199 -5.34 -0.04 -23.84
C SER A 199 -4.68 0.71 -25.00
N GLY A 200 -5.44 1.10 -26.01
CA GLY A 200 -4.94 1.96 -27.10
C GLY A 200 -4.51 3.33 -26.54
N GLY A 201 -3.29 3.79 -26.88
CA GLY A 201 -2.76 5.07 -26.46
C GLY A 201 -1.77 4.99 -25.28
N TYR A 202 -1.61 6.09 -24.54
CA TYR A 202 -0.74 6.10 -23.35
C TYR A 202 -1.32 5.24 -22.23
N ASP A 203 -0.45 4.59 -21.46
CA ASP A 203 -0.84 3.81 -20.28
C ASP A 203 -1.20 4.72 -19.10
N LEU A 204 -2.40 5.30 -19.18
CA LEU A 204 -2.94 6.08 -18.07
C LEU A 204 -3.36 5.21 -16.88
N MET A 205 -3.62 3.91 -17.10
CA MET A 205 -3.92 2.95 -16.04
C MET A 205 -2.71 2.78 -15.12
N GLY A 206 -1.52 2.57 -15.69
CA GLY A 206 -0.28 2.49 -14.92
C GLY A 206 0.09 3.79 -14.21
N ILE A 207 -0.31 4.95 -14.75
CA ILE A 207 -0.13 6.26 -14.09
C ILE A 207 -1.06 6.43 -12.89
N VAL A 208 -2.32 6.00 -13.00
CA VAL A 208 -3.33 6.16 -11.94
C VAL A 208 -3.14 5.14 -10.82
N THR A 209 -2.71 3.92 -11.16
CA THR A 209 -2.43 2.88 -10.17
C THR A 209 -1.19 3.24 -9.37
N GLY A 210 -1.32 3.26 -8.04
CA GLY A 210 -0.25 3.72 -7.14
C GLY A 210 -0.12 5.25 -7.06
N SER A 211 -1.14 6.01 -7.50
CA SER A 211 -1.13 7.47 -7.41
C SER A 211 -1.57 8.03 -6.06
N GLU A 212 -1.86 7.18 -5.10
CA GLU A 212 -2.25 7.54 -3.72
C GLU A 212 -3.40 8.57 -3.65
N GLY A 213 -4.34 8.47 -4.60
CA GLY A 213 -5.47 9.41 -4.69
C GLY A 213 -5.09 10.85 -5.08
N LEU A 214 -3.89 11.09 -5.60
CA LEU A 214 -3.46 12.42 -6.03
C LEU A 214 -3.94 12.80 -7.44
N LEU A 215 -4.23 11.82 -8.29
CA LEU A 215 -4.58 12.07 -9.71
C LEU A 215 -6.07 11.99 -10.00
N GLY A 216 -6.84 11.33 -9.14
CA GLY A 216 -8.27 11.15 -9.30
C GLY A 216 -8.85 10.26 -8.21
N VAL A 217 -10.17 10.21 -8.14
CA VAL A 217 -10.93 9.35 -7.22
C VAL A 217 -11.51 8.18 -8.01
N VAL A 218 -11.13 6.96 -7.65
CA VAL A 218 -11.61 5.73 -8.29
C VAL A 218 -13.08 5.50 -7.96
N THR A 219 -13.91 5.22 -8.96
CA THR A 219 -15.35 4.96 -8.80
C THR A 219 -15.82 3.61 -9.37
N GLU A 220 -15.03 2.97 -10.22
CA GLU A 220 -15.26 1.61 -10.71
C GLU A 220 -13.93 0.97 -11.11
N VAL A 221 -13.79 -0.33 -10.91
CA VAL A 221 -12.59 -1.09 -11.30
C VAL A 221 -13.00 -2.39 -11.99
N THR A 222 -12.38 -2.69 -13.13
CA THR A 222 -12.45 -4.00 -13.78
C THR A 222 -11.23 -4.80 -13.35
N VAL A 223 -11.44 -5.79 -12.50
CA VAL A 223 -10.38 -6.67 -11.99
C VAL A 223 -10.35 -8.00 -12.74
N ARG A 224 -9.16 -8.56 -12.90
CA ARG A 224 -8.95 -9.88 -13.49
C ARG A 224 -9.18 -10.95 -12.41
N ILE A 225 -9.98 -11.97 -12.72
CA ILE A 225 -10.17 -13.14 -11.87
C ILE A 225 -9.45 -14.34 -12.47
N LEU A 226 -8.77 -15.10 -11.62
CA LEU A 226 -7.97 -16.26 -12.03
C LEU A 226 -8.68 -17.55 -11.62
N LYS A 227 -8.49 -18.61 -12.40
CA LYS A 227 -8.91 -19.97 -12.02
C LYS A 227 -8.03 -20.43 -10.85
N LYS A 228 -8.65 -21.03 -9.82
CA LYS A 228 -7.90 -21.63 -8.71
C LYS A 228 -6.93 -22.69 -9.25
N PRO A 229 -5.71 -22.76 -8.74
CA PRO A 229 -4.77 -23.80 -9.10
C PRO A 229 -5.31 -25.19 -8.72
N GLN A 230 -4.84 -26.22 -9.40
CA GLN A 230 -5.28 -27.61 -9.16
C GLN A 230 -4.88 -28.08 -7.76
N THR A 231 -3.69 -27.71 -7.31
CA THR A 231 -3.20 -27.99 -5.96
C THR A 231 -2.30 -26.85 -5.49
N ALA A 232 -2.13 -26.75 -4.18
CA ALA A 232 -1.15 -25.88 -3.52
C ALA A 232 -0.58 -26.63 -2.33
N ARG A 233 0.75 -26.53 -2.13
CA ARG A 233 1.45 -27.12 -0.98
C ARG A 233 2.48 -26.12 -0.46
N ALA A 234 2.67 -26.11 0.85
CA ALA A 234 3.62 -25.23 1.50
C ALA A 234 4.71 -26.02 2.25
N ALA A 235 5.90 -25.41 2.32
CA ALA A 235 7.01 -25.82 3.17
C ALA A 235 7.28 -24.74 4.19
N ILE A 236 7.56 -25.11 5.45
CA ILE A 236 8.22 -24.26 6.45
C ILE A 236 9.65 -24.73 6.63
N ILE A 237 10.60 -23.79 6.54
CA ILE A 237 12.03 -24.07 6.51
C ILE A 237 12.71 -23.18 7.55
N GLY A 238 13.41 -23.78 8.51
CA GLY A 238 14.08 -23.06 9.61
C GLY A 238 15.58 -22.98 9.43
N PHE A 239 16.16 -21.83 9.81
CA PHE A 239 17.58 -21.52 9.72
C PHE A 239 18.11 -20.97 11.06
N VAL A 240 19.35 -21.33 11.41
CA VAL A 240 20.04 -20.79 12.60
C VAL A 240 20.73 -19.44 12.35
N ALA A 241 20.78 -19.00 11.10
CA ALA A 241 21.24 -17.67 10.70
C ALA A 241 20.26 -17.06 9.69
N SER A 242 19.89 -15.80 9.89
CA SER A 242 18.94 -15.11 8.99
C SER A 242 19.49 -14.96 7.58
N GLU A 243 20.82 -14.81 7.45
CA GLU A 243 21.50 -14.71 6.16
C GLU A 243 21.34 -15.99 5.33
N ASP A 244 21.32 -17.18 5.97
CA ASP A 244 21.13 -18.46 5.29
C ASP A 244 19.73 -18.55 4.68
N GLY A 245 18.72 -18.05 5.40
CA GLY A 245 17.35 -17.91 4.89
C GLY A 245 17.29 -16.98 3.67
N GLY A 246 17.96 -15.82 3.75
CA GLY A 246 18.06 -14.87 2.63
C GLY A 246 18.81 -15.46 1.42
N GLU A 247 19.86 -16.23 1.64
CA GLU A 247 20.56 -16.96 0.57
C GLU A 247 19.64 -18.00 -0.09
N CYS A 248 18.87 -18.74 0.72
CA CYS A 248 17.92 -19.72 0.22
C CYS A 248 16.87 -19.08 -0.70
N VAL A 249 16.29 -17.93 -0.33
CA VAL A 249 15.38 -17.15 -1.17
C VAL A 249 16.00 -16.84 -2.53
N ALA A 250 17.20 -16.25 -2.53
CA ALA A 250 17.90 -15.89 -3.76
C ALA A 250 18.17 -17.09 -4.66
N ARG A 251 18.56 -18.25 -4.08
CA ARG A 251 18.83 -19.48 -4.83
C ARG A 251 17.58 -20.13 -5.39
N ILE A 252 16.46 -20.16 -4.65
CA ILE A 252 15.18 -20.68 -5.15
C ILE A 252 14.77 -19.91 -6.42
N ILE A 253 14.77 -18.59 -6.35
CA ILE A 253 14.42 -17.75 -7.50
C ILE A 253 15.45 -17.90 -8.64
N GLY A 254 16.74 -17.91 -8.32
CA GLY A 254 17.82 -18.09 -9.29
C GLY A 254 17.79 -19.45 -10.00
N ALA A 255 17.18 -20.47 -9.39
CA ALA A 255 16.94 -21.78 -10.00
C ALA A 255 15.71 -21.81 -10.93
N GLY A 256 15.05 -20.66 -11.15
CA GLY A 256 13.85 -20.53 -11.99
C GLY A 256 12.57 -21.03 -11.31
N ILE A 257 12.59 -21.25 -10.00
CA ILE A 257 11.39 -21.63 -9.23
C ILE A 257 10.68 -20.35 -8.80
N ILE A 258 9.43 -20.18 -9.24
CA ILE A 258 8.58 -19.04 -8.88
C ILE A 258 7.46 -19.56 -7.95
N PRO A 259 7.61 -19.47 -6.64
CA PRO A 259 6.56 -19.85 -5.68
C PRO A 259 5.30 -19.02 -5.84
N GLY A 260 4.15 -19.60 -5.48
CA GLY A 260 2.91 -18.85 -5.29
C GLY A 260 3.06 -17.77 -4.22
N GLY A 261 3.74 -18.12 -3.11
CA GLY A 261 4.12 -17.19 -2.04
C GLY A 261 5.43 -17.62 -1.40
N MET A 262 6.25 -16.64 -0.98
CA MET A 262 7.51 -16.91 -0.25
C MET A 262 7.76 -15.82 0.78
N GLU A 263 7.57 -16.18 2.06
CA GLU A 263 7.55 -15.27 3.20
C GLU A 263 8.63 -15.61 4.19
N MET A 264 9.18 -14.61 4.85
CA MET A 264 10.20 -14.80 5.88
C MET A 264 9.84 -14.09 7.19
N MET A 265 10.12 -14.74 8.31
CA MET A 265 10.01 -14.18 9.66
C MET A 265 11.31 -14.40 10.40
N ASP A 266 11.71 -13.43 11.24
CA ASP A 266 12.82 -13.58 12.18
C ASP A 266 12.35 -14.13 13.54
N ARG A 267 13.30 -14.46 14.41
CA ARG A 267 13.03 -15.07 15.72
C ARG A 267 12.00 -14.30 16.57
N PRO A 268 12.06 -12.95 16.73
CA PRO A 268 11.05 -12.21 17.48
C PRO A 268 9.64 -12.39 16.91
N ALA A 269 9.50 -12.36 15.58
CA ALA A 269 8.21 -12.54 14.90
C ALA A 269 7.72 -14.00 15.00
N ILE A 270 8.62 -14.99 14.85
CA ILE A 270 8.31 -16.43 15.00
C ILE A 270 7.72 -16.71 16.39
N HIS A 271 8.39 -16.25 17.45
CA HIS A 271 7.94 -16.49 18.83
C HIS A 271 6.60 -15.79 19.10
N ALA A 272 6.45 -14.51 18.75
CA ALA A 272 5.20 -13.77 18.93
C ALA A 272 4.04 -14.47 18.22
N THR A 273 4.27 -14.93 17.00
CA THR A 273 3.27 -15.56 16.15
C THR A 273 2.89 -16.96 16.64
N GLU A 274 3.88 -17.78 17.02
CA GLU A 274 3.61 -19.12 17.51
C GLU A 274 2.83 -19.11 18.83
N GLU A 275 3.16 -18.19 19.73
CA GLU A 275 2.39 -17.99 20.98
C GLU A 275 0.93 -17.54 20.70
N PHE A 276 0.69 -16.86 19.57
CA PHE A 276 -0.62 -16.32 19.22
C PHE A 276 -1.51 -17.33 18.47
N VAL A 277 -0.93 -18.12 17.54
CA VAL A 277 -1.71 -18.96 16.59
C VAL A 277 -1.48 -20.45 16.83
N HIS A 278 -0.34 -20.87 17.41
CA HIS A 278 0.08 -22.28 17.56
C HIS A 278 0.15 -23.02 16.21
N ALA A 279 0.85 -22.41 15.25
CA ALA A 279 1.02 -22.98 13.91
C ALA A 279 2.03 -24.15 13.86
N GLY A 280 2.74 -24.41 14.95
CA GLY A 280 3.78 -25.42 15.05
C GLY A 280 5.10 -24.99 14.42
N TYR A 281 5.42 -23.68 14.50
CA TYR A 281 6.69 -23.16 14.01
C TYR A 281 7.86 -23.57 14.92
N PRO A 282 9.06 -23.84 14.36
CA PRO A 282 10.24 -24.12 15.16
C PRO A 282 10.68 -22.85 15.93
N LEU A 283 10.90 -22.96 17.24
CA LEU A 283 11.28 -21.83 18.12
C LEU A 283 12.79 -21.71 18.34
N ASP A 284 13.56 -22.70 17.89
CA ASP A 284 15.01 -22.80 18.02
C ASP A 284 15.78 -22.29 16.79
N VAL A 285 15.11 -21.49 15.94
CA VAL A 285 15.67 -20.92 14.71
C VAL A 285 15.73 -19.38 14.79
N GLU A 286 16.63 -18.78 14.02
CA GLU A 286 16.73 -17.32 13.86
C GLU A 286 15.87 -16.80 12.69
N ALA A 287 15.59 -17.65 11.70
CA ALA A 287 14.70 -17.32 10.58
C ALA A 287 13.83 -18.51 10.16
N LEU A 288 12.60 -18.22 9.81
CA LEU A 288 11.63 -19.13 9.23
C LEU A 288 11.24 -18.65 7.85
N LEU A 289 11.36 -19.52 6.84
CA LEU A 289 10.89 -19.29 5.49
C LEU A 289 9.66 -20.15 5.25
N ILE A 290 8.56 -19.55 4.74
CA ILE A 290 7.37 -20.24 4.26
C ILE A 290 7.39 -20.15 2.73
N VAL A 291 7.37 -21.30 2.04
CA VAL A 291 7.38 -21.38 0.57
C VAL A 291 6.16 -22.15 0.14
N GLU A 292 5.28 -21.53 -0.65
CA GLU A 292 4.13 -22.18 -1.26
C GLU A 292 4.32 -22.36 -2.75
N LEU A 293 4.07 -23.56 -3.23
CA LEU A 293 4.03 -23.87 -4.65
C LEU A 293 2.62 -24.32 -5.03
N ASP A 294 2.14 -23.83 -6.16
CA ASP A 294 0.80 -24.07 -6.65
C ASP A 294 0.80 -24.30 -8.17
N GLY A 295 -0.07 -25.19 -8.62
CA GLY A 295 -0.15 -25.59 -10.03
C GLY A 295 -0.63 -27.03 -10.22
N PRO A 296 -0.21 -27.71 -11.30
CA PRO A 296 -0.41 -29.16 -11.48
C PRO A 296 0.32 -29.98 -10.40
N GLY A 297 -0.29 -31.08 -9.93
CA GLY A 297 0.22 -31.85 -8.78
C GLY A 297 1.67 -32.34 -8.95
N ASP A 298 1.95 -33.00 -10.08
CA ASP A 298 3.28 -33.55 -10.35
C ASP A 298 4.36 -32.47 -10.43
N GLU A 299 4.02 -31.28 -10.96
CA GLU A 299 4.92 -30.13 -11.02
C GLU A 299 5.20 -29.59 -9.62
N VAL A 300 4.16 -29.43 -8.80
CA VAL A 300 4.29 -28.95 -7.42
C VAL A 300 5.18 -29.88 -6.59
N ASP A 301 5.00 -31.20 -6.71
CA ASP A 301 5.82 -32.18 -5.99
C ASP A 301 7.29 -32.14 -6.43
N HIS A 302 7.54 -32.05 -7.73
CA HIS A 302 8.90 -31.92 -8.26
C HIS A 302 9.59 -30.63 -7.80
N LEU A 303 8.89 -29.51 -7.85
CA LEU A 303 9.45 -28.22 -7.43
C LEU A 303 9.68 -28.17 -5.90
N LEU A 304 8.80 -28.78 -5.09
CA LEU A 304 9.01 -28.87 -3.64
C LEU A 304 10.27 -29.65 -3.31
N GLN A 305 10.54 -30.78 -4.01
CA GLN A 305 11.78 -31.52 -3.81
C GLN A 305 13.01 -30.66 -4.12
N ARG A 306 12.98 -29.88 -5.20
CA ARG A 306 14.06 -28.95 -5.54
C ARG A 306 14.24 -27.86 -4.48
N VAL A 307 13.15 -27.34 -3.92
CA VAL A 307 13.20 -26.37 -2.81
C VAL A 307 13.85 -26.98 -1.57
N GLN A 308 13.53 -28.24 -1.23
CA GLN A 308 14.16 -28.94 -0.12
C GLN A 308 15.67 -29.12 -0.32
N ASP A 309 16.07 -29.50 -1.53
CA ASP A 309 17.50 -29.69 -1.88
C ASP A 309 18.26 -28.36 -1.78
N ILE A 310 17.69 -27.26 -2.24
CA ILE A 310 18.27 -25.92 -2.12
C ILE A 310 18.34 -25.50 -0.64
N ALA A 311 17.30 -25.76 0.16
CA ALA A 311 17.27 -25.42 1.57
C ALA A 311 18.39 -26.15 2.35
N GLN A 312 18.61 -27.43 2.06
CA GLN A 312 19.72 -28.18 2.65
C GLN A 312 21.08 -27.59 2.28
N GLN A 313 21.28 -27.18 1.03
CA GLN A 313 22.52 -26.51 0.59
C GLN A 313 22.71 -25.16 1.29
N CYS A 314 21.62 -24.50 1.72
CA CYS A 314 21.63 -23.26 2.47
C CYS A 314 21.61 -23.50 4.00
N ARG A 315 22.00 -24.69 4.47
CA ARG A 315 22.12 -25.01 5.90
C ARG A 315 20.82 -24.97 6.70
N ALA A 316 19.68 -25.24 6.05
CA ALA A 316 18.41 -25.39 6.75
C ALA A 316 18.49 -26.50 7.81
N VAL A 317 18.03 -26.22 9.03
CA VAL A 317 18.02 -27.19 10.15
C VAL A 317 16.67 -27.91 10.26
N THR A 318 15.60 -27.34 9.73
CA THR A 318 14.29 -27.99 9.64
C THR A 318 13.67 -27.69 8.27
N CYS A 319 12.93 -28.67 7.74
CA CYS A 319 12.08 -28.49 6.56
C CYS A 319 10.87 -29.40 6.70
N ARG A 320 9.68 -28.81 6.86
CA ARG A 320 8.41 -29.54 6.99
C ARG A 320 7.46 -29.14 5.87
N LEU A 321 6.96 -30.14 5.14
CA LEU A 321 5.94 -29.95 4.09
C LEU A 321 4.54 -30.07 4.70
N SER A 322 3.58 -29.30 4.16
CA SER A 322 2.17 -29.50 4.51
C SER A 322 1.65 -30.81 3.94
N ASN A 323 0.97 -31.59 4.78
CA ASN A 323 0.40 -32.89 4.42
C ASN A 323 -1.10 -32.80 4.03
N SER A 324 -1.72 -31.67 4.35
CA SER A 324 -3.11 -31.39 4.03
C SER A 324 -3.33 -29.90 3.75
N GLU A 325 -4.50 -29.57 3.24
CA GLU A 325 -4.93 -28.18 3.02
C GLU A 325 -5.06 -27.43 4.36
N GLU A 326 -5.55 -28.10 5.41
CA GLU A 326 -5.67 -27.51 6.74
C GLU A 326 -4.30 -27.14 7.32
N GLU A 327 -3.30 -28.01 7.15
CA GLU A 327 -1.93 -27.72 7.60
C GLU A 327 -1.30 -26.59 6.80
N ARG A 328 -1.52 -26.54 5.48
CA ARG A 328 -1.10 -25.44 4.62
C ARG A 328 -1.69 -24.11 5.09
N LEU A 329 -3.00 -24.09 5.33
CA LEU A 329 -3.68 -22.89 5.82
C LEU A 329 -3.21 -22.46 7.21
N LEU A 330 -2.85 -23.44 8.08
CA LEU A 330 -2.29 -23.15 9.40
C LEU A 330 -0.91 -22.46 9.31
N PHE A 331 -0.03 -22.89 8.40
CA PHE A 331 1.24 -22.21 8.15
C PHE A 331 1.02 -20.73 7.76
N TRP A 332 0.03 -20.46 6.92
CA TRP A 332 -0.31 -19.09 6.51
C TRP A 332 -1.04 -18.30 7.60
N ALA A 333 -1.84 -18.97 8.44
CA ALA A 333 -2.55 -18.29 9.53
C ALA A 333 -1.56 -17.63 10.49
N GLY A 334 -0.47 -18.31 10.83
CA GLY A 334 0.62 -17.73 11.60
C GLY A 334 1.18 -16.48 10.95
N ARG A 335 1.60 -16.56 9.70
CA ARG A 335 2.17 -15.41 8.97
C ARG A 335 1.21 -14.21 8.89
N LYS A 336 -0.07 -14.47 8.61
CA LYS A 336 -1.11 -13.42 8.53
C LYS A 336 -1.41 -12.78 9.88
N ALA A 337 -1.20 -13.50 10.98
CA ALA A 337 -1.39 -12.99 12.33
C ALA A 337 -0.17 -12.26 12.91
N ALA A 338 0.94 -12.12 12.16
CA ALA A 338 2.19 -11.56 12.68
C ALA A 338 2.04 -10.12 13.21
N PHE A 339 1.31 -9.25 12.52
CA PHE A 339 1.08 -7.87 12.96
C PHE A 339 0.36 -7.80 14.31
N PRO A 340 -0.82 -8.41 14.51
CA PRO A 340 -1.47 -8.44 15.82
C PRO A 340 -0.67 -9.23 16.87
N ALA A 341 0.09 -10.25 16.48
CA ALA A 341 0.91 -11.03 17.41
C ALA A 341 2.05 -10.20 18.01
N VAL A 342 2.67 -9.34 17.20
CA VAL A 342 3.75 -8.44 17.65
C VAL A 342 3.25 -7.42 18.70
N GLY A 343 1.97 -7.07 18.69
CA GLY A 343 1.34 -6.26 19.74
C GLY A 343 1.41 -6.86 21.15
N ARG A 344 1.77 -8.16 21.29
CA ARG A 344 2.02 -8.81 22.61
C ARG A 344 3.41 -8.53 23.16
N ILE A 345 4.36 -8.19 22.31
CA ILE A 345 5.77 -7.97 22.71
C ILE A 345 6.16 -6.49 22.74
N SER A 346 5.30 -5.61 22.22
CA SER A 346 5.44 -4.15 22.28
C SER A 346 4.08 -3.46 22.24
N PRO A 347 3.86 -2.37 22.99
CA PRO A 347 2.60 -1.62 22.93
C PRO A 347 2.37 -0.97 21.55
N ASP A 348 3.45 -0.54 20.90
CA ASP A 348 3.42 0.09 19.59
C ASP A 348 4.49 -0.52 18.67
N TYR A 349 4.28 -0.41 17.36
CA TYR A 349 5.28 -0.69 16.34
C TYR A 349 5.18 0.30 15.19
N TYR A 350 6.32 0.58 14.57
CA TYR A 350 6.42 1.40 13.37
C TYR A 350 6.84 0.51 12.20
N CYS A 351 5.97 0.35 11.21
CA CYS A 351 6.17 -0.57 10.09
C CYS A 351 6.76 0.17 8.90
N MET A 352 7.91 -0.27 8.41
CA MET A 352 8.50 0.21 7.16
C MET A 352 8.13 -0.72 5.99
N ASP A 353 8.37 -0.24 4.75
CA ASP A 353 7.93 -0.92 3.53
C ASP A 353 8.90 -0.66 2.37
N GLY A 354 10.19 -0.83 2.60
CA GLY A 354 11.19 -0.71 1.54
C GLY A 354 11.34 -2.00 0.75
N THR A 355 11.59 -1.90 -0.56
CA THR A 355 11.88 -3.07 -1.41
C THR A 355 13.34 -3.08 -1.83
N ILE A 356 13.94 -4.26 -1.91
CA ILE A 356 15.34 -4.47 -2.27
C ILE A 356 15.50 -5.57 -3.34
N PRO A 357 16.59 -5.53 -4.12
CA PRO A 357 16.97 -6.69 -4.92
C PRO A 357 17.19 -7.93 -4.02
N ARG A 358 16.50 -9.02 -4.28
CA ARG A 358 16.48 -10.25 -3.45
C ARG A 358 17.88 -10.75 -3.05
N ALA A 359 18.84 -10.68 -3.96
CA ALA A 359 20.22 -11.07 -3.70
C ALA A 359 20.92 -10.22 -2.63
N LYS A 360 20.33 -9.07 -2.25
CA LYS A 360 20.84 -8.18 -1.19
C LYS A 360 20.26 -8.51 0.20
N LEU A 361 19.28 -9.41 0.26
CA LEU A 361 18.58 -9.75 1.49
C LEU A 361 19.53 -10.11 2.65
N PRO A 362 20.55 -11.00 2.48
CA PRO A 362 21.48 -11.32 3.58
C PRO A 362 22.24 -10.09 4.10
N LEU A 363 22.68 -9.20 3.22
CA LEU A 363 23.36 -7.96 3.58
C LEU A 363 22.45 -7.03 4.38
N VAL A 364 21.23 -6.84 3.89
CA VAL A 364 20.27 -5.89 4.49
C VAL A 364 19.83 -6.38 5.87
N LEU A 365 19.55 -7.68 6.05
CA LEU A 365 19.20 -8.25 7.35
C LEU A 365 20.27 -7.99 8.40
N ARG A 366 21.56 -8.21 8.07
CA ARG A 366 22.66 -7.91 8.96
C ARG A 366 22.74 -6.43 9.33
N ARG A 367 22.61 -5.53 8.33
CA ARG A 367 22.64 -4.08 8.54
C ARG A 367 21.45 -3.60 9.40
N MET A 368 20.29 -4.22 9.26
CA MET A 368 19.12 -3.93 10.11
C MET A 368 19.37 -4.30 11.58
N GLN A 369 20.07 -5.41 11.85
CA GLN A 369 20.50 -5.76 13.20
C GLN A 369 21.48 -4.71 13.78
N GLU A 370 22.45 -4.24 12.99
CA GLU A 370 23.37 -3.16 13.39
C GLU A 370 22.60 -1.87 13.70
N LEU A 371 21.59 -1.52 12.89
CA LEU A 371 20.72 -0.36 13.12
C LEU A 371 19.87 -0.54 14.40
N SER A 372 19.33 -1.72 14.65
CA SER A 372 18.61 -2.04 15.90
C SER A 372 19.47 -1.75 17.13
N VAL A 373 20.74 -2.17 17.12
CA VAL A 373 21.69 -1.86 18.18
C VAL A 373 21.97 -0.36 18.29
N LYS A 374 22.19 0.32 17.16
CA LYS A 374 22.45 1.76 17.08
C LYS A 374 21.34 2.59 17.74
N TYR A 375 20.08 2.25 17.45
CA TYR A 375 18.92 3.00 17.95
C TYR A 375 18.42 2.51 19.32
N GLY A 376 18.91 1.34 19.79
CA GLY A 376 18.44 0.72 21.02
C GLY A 376 16.96 0.33 20.98
N LEU A 377 16.43 0.02 19.80
CA LEU A 377 15.07 -0.43 19.58
C LEU A 377 15.08 -1.81 18.92
N ARG A 378 14.22 -2.71 19.39
CA ARG A 378 14.04 -4.02 18.78
C ARG A 378 13.29 -3.89 17.46
N CYS A 379 13.54 -4.83 16.56
CA CYS A 379 12.81 -4.96 15.31
C CYS A 379 12.35 -6.41 15.17
N ALA A 380 11.10 -6.61 14.74
CA ALA A 380 10.57 -7.90 14.32
C ALA A 380 10.34 -7.87 12.81
N ASN A 381 10.96 -8.79 12.07
CA ASN A 381 10.92 -8.80 10.63
C ASN A 381 9.92 -9.83 10.11
N VAL A 382 8.98 -9.36 9.30
CA VAL A 382 7.92 -10.19 8.68
C VAL A 382 7.70 -9.67 7.27
N PHE A 383 8.21 -10.33 6.24
CA PHE A 383 8.23 -9.73 4.91
C PHE A 383 8.08 -10.71 3.76
N HIS A 384 7.73 -10.16 2.59
CA HIS A 384 7.60 -10.86 1.32
C HIS A 384 9.01 -11.15 0.76
N ALA A 385 9.63 -12.24 1.21
CA ALA A 385 11.00 -12.55 0.82
C ALA A 385 11.13 -12.82 -0.69
N GLY A 386 10.07 -13.32 -1.31
CA GLY A 386 10.05 -13.68 -2.72
C GLY A 386 10.20 -12.51 -3.69
N ASP A 387 9.65 -11.35 -3.36
CA ASP A 387 9.75 -10.13 -4.18
C ASP A 387 10.72 -9.09 -3.60
N GLY A 388 11.19 -9.29 -2.37
CA GLY A 388 12.15 -8.43 -1.70
C GLY A 388 11.51 -7.24 -0.97
N ASN A 389 10.19 -7.24 -0.78
CA ASN A 389 9.49 -6.22 -0.01
C ASN A 389 9.59 -6.50 1.49
N LEU A 390 10.22 -5.58 2.23
CA LEU A 390 10.55 -5.69 3.63
C LEU A 390 9.51 -5.01 4.51
N HIS A 391 9.04 -5.71 5.55
CA HIS A 391 8.17 -5.13 6.59
C HIS A 391 8.82 -5.24 7.98
N PRO A 392 9.88 -4.49 8.26
CA PRO A 392 10.43 -4.40 9.60
C PRO A 392 9.45 -3.67 10.52
N LEU A 393 9.05 -4.34 11.60
CA LEU A 393 8.23 -3.79 12.67
C LEU A 393 9.16 -3.28 13.77
N ILE A 394 9.43 -1.98 13.79
CA ILE A 394 10.26 -1.34 14.81
C ILE A 394 9.42 -1.18 16.08
N LEU A 395 9.81 -1.85 17.13
CA LEU A 395 9.08 -1.92 18.39
C LEU A 395 9.40 -0.72 19.27
N TYR A 396 8.37 0.00 19.72
CA TYR A 396 8.54 1.18 20.56
C TYR A 396 7.35 1.33 21.52
N ASP A 397 7.44 2.28 22.45
CA ASP A 397 6.38 2.64 23.36
C ASP A 397 6.12 4.16 23.21
N ALA A 398 4.99 4.52 22.63
CA ALA A 398 4.61 5.92 22.40
C ALA A 398 4.48 6.74 23.70
N ASN A 399 4.32 6.07 24.87
CA ASN A 399 4.28 6.75 26.16
C ASN A 399 5.68 7.14 26.69
N LYS A 400 6.74 6.65 26.06
CA LYS A 400 8.12 7.00 26.42
C LYS A 400 8.62 8.15 25.52
N PRO A 401 8.96 9.30 26.12
CA PRO A 401 9.44 10.45 25.35
C PRO A 401 10.64 10.10 24.46
N GLY A 402 10.58 10.46 23.19
CA GLY A 402 11.64 10.28 22.19
C GLY A 402 11.72 8.88 21.58
N GLU A 403 10.88 7.90 21.97
CA GLU A 403 10.91 6.58 21.32
C GLU A 403 10.31 6.61 19.92
N LEU A 404 9.22 7.34 19.69
CA LEU A 404 8.64 7.49 18.36
C LEU A 404 9.63 8.13 17.39
N GLU A 405 10.28 9.23 17.79
CA GLU A 405 11.26 9.94 16.95
C GLU A 405 12.47 9.03 16.62
N ARG A 406 12.90 8.18 17.57
CA ARG A 406 13.96 7.20 17.30
C ARG A 406 13.48 6.10 16.35
N ALA A 407 12.24 5.65 16.47
CA ALA A 407 11.64 4.67 15.57
C ALA A 407 11.53 5.22 14.14
N GLU A 408 11.08 6.48 13.98
CA GLU A 408 11.06 7.18 12.69
C GLU A 408 12.45 7.30 12.07
N GLN A 409 13.48 7.67 12.86
CA GLN A 409 14.86 7.77 12.38
C GLN A 409 15.43 6.40 11.99
N PHE A 410 15.15 5.37 12.76
CA PHE A 410 15.56 4.00 12.46
C PHE A 410 14.90 3.54 11.15
N GLY A 411 13.59 3.75 11.00
CA GLY A 411 12.86 3.46 9.76
C GLY A 411 13.42 4.19 8.55
N ALA A 412 13.73 5.49 8.70
CA ALA A 412 14.34 6.29 7.64
C ALA A 412 15.72 5.75 7.22
N ASP A 413 16.55 5.27 8.18
CA ASP A 413 17.86 4.67 7.86
C ASP A 413 17.70 3.32 7.16
N ILE A 414 16.67 2.52 7.50
CA ILE A 414 16.35 1.29 6.77
C ILE A 414 15.97 1.61 5.31
N LEU A 415 15.11 2.61 5.09
CA LEU A 415 14.69 2.98 3.74
C LEU A 415 15.85 3.57 2.90
N ARG A 416 16.73 4.36 3.51
CA ARG A 416 17.97 4.80 2.83
C ARG A 416 18.84 3.62 2.43
N LEU A 417 18.98 2.63 3.31
CA LEU A 417 19.70 1.39 3.00
C LEU A 417 19.05 0.65 1.83
N CYS A 418 17.71 0.57 1.77
CA CYS A 418 17.01 -0.05 0.65
C CYS A 418 17.38 0.63 -0.69
N VAL A 419 17.38 1.96 -0.73
CA VAL A 419 17.78 2.72 -1.94
C VAL A 419 19.27 2.54 -2.24
N GLU A 420 20.15 2.57 -1.23
CA GLU A 420 21.61 2.37 -1.38
C GLU A 420 21.94 1.04 -2.06
N VAL A 421 21.22 -0.03 -1.75
CA VAL A 421 21.46 -1.34 -2.36
C VAL A 421 20.78 -1.53 -3.72
N GLY A 422 20.13 -0.49 -4.25
CA GLY A 422 19.47 -0.50 -5.57
C GLY A 422 17.99 -0.86 -5.50
N GLY A 423 17.35 -0.69 -4.36
CA GLY A 423 15.92 -0.86 -4.12
C GLY A 423 15.14 0.46 -4.13
N VAL A 424 13.98 0.48 -3.49
CA VAL A 424 13.02 1.58 -3.47
C VAL A 424 12.48 1.88 -2.07
N LEU A 425 11.94 3.08 -1.86
CA LEU A 425 11.41 3.56 -0.57
C LEU A 425 10.13 2.85 -0.13
N THR A 426 9.33 2.36 -1.07
CA THR A 426 8.03 1.73 -0.79
C THR A 426 7.78 0.58 -1.75
N GLY A 427 7.25 -0.54 -1.24
CA GLY A 427 6.86 -1.69 -2.04
C GLY A 427 5.38 -1.66 -2.39
N GLU A 428 4.53 -1.52 -1.36
CA GLU A 428 3.07 -1.63 -1.53
C GLU A 428 2.26 -0.64 -0.67
N HIS A 429 2.87 0.00 0.37
CA HIS A 429 2.13 0.88 1.28
C HIS A 429 1.93 2.30 0.76
N GLY A 430 2.67 2.70 -0.27
CA GLY A 430 2.74 4.08 -0.75
C GLY A 430 3.73 4.94 0.04
N VAL A 431 3.95 6.15 -0.43
CA VAL A 431 4.83 7.16 0.18
C VAL A 431 4.11 7.94 1.28
N GLY A 432 2.89 8.36 1.00
CA GLY A 432 2.03 9.11 1.91
C GLY A 432 2.69 10.35 2.49
N VAL A 433 2.53 10.54 3.81
CA VAL A 433 3.26 11.54 4.61
C VAL A 433 4.54 10.96 5.22
N GLU A 434 4.56 9.64 5.45
CA GLU A 434 5.60 8.91 6.16
C GLU A 434 6.96 8.99 5.44
N LYS A 435 6.96 8.69 4.14
CA LYS A 435 8.19 8.57 3.33
C LYS A 435 8.43 9.79 2.45
N ARG A 436 7.51 10.76 2.46
CA ARG A 436 7.54 11.95 1.62
C ARG A 436 8.88 12.68 1.63
N ASP A 437 9.42 12.90 2.83
CA ASP A 437 10.66 13.68 3.00
C ASP A 437 11.92 12.87 2.64
N LEU A 438 11.76 11.55 2.36
CA LEU A 438 12.81 10.66 1.85
C LEU A 438 12.82 10.56 0.31
N MET A 439 11.80 11.08 -0.39
CA MET A 439 11.73 11.04 -1.86
C MET A 439 13.00 11.55 -2.55
N PRO A 440 13.67 12.63 -2.07
CA PRO A 440 14.94 13.09 -2.65
C PRO A 440 16.11 12.11 -2.48
N THR A 441 16.00 11.09 -1.64
CA THR A 441 17.00 10.02 -1.53
C THR A 441 16.98 9.10 -2.76
N MET A 442 15.80 8.94 -3.37
CA MET A 442 15.56 8.03 -4.49
C MET A 442 15.47 8.77 -5.83
N PHE A 443 14.89 9.96 -5.85
CA PHE A 443 14.59 10.71 -7.06
C PHE A 443 15.38 12.01 -7.12
N SER A 444 15.92 12.33 -8.30
CA SER A 444 16.52 13.63 -8.55
C SER A 444 15.47 14.75 -8.53
N GLU A 445 15.90 16.00 -8.40
CA GLU A 445 15.02 17.17 -8.51
C GLU A 445 14.26 17.18 -9.84
N THR A 446 14.91 16.78 -10.94
CA THR A 446 14.29 16.68 -12.26
C THR A 446 13.16 15.65 -12.27
N ASP A 447 13.38 14.49 -11.67
CA ASP A 447 12.35 13.44 -11.59
C ASP A 447 11.15 13.90 -10.77
N LEU A 448 11.39 14.49 -9.59
CA LEU A 448 10.34 15.02 -8.72
C LEU A 448 9.54 16.13 -9.42
N ASN A 449 10.21 17.00 -10.16
CA ASN A 449 9.55 18.04 -10.96
C ASN A 449 8.68 17.46 -12.07
N GLN A 450 9.09 16.37 -12.73
CA GLN A 450 8.25 15.72 -13.75
C GLN A 450 7.04 15.03 -13.16
N GLN A 451 7.21 14.33 -12.03
CA GLN A 451 6.08 13.75 -11.29
C GLN A 451 5.08 14.82 -10.83
N GLN A 452 5.57 15.96 -10.38
CA GLN A 452 4.73 17.09 -9.97
C GLN A 452 3.99 17.74 -11.16
N ARG A 453 4.64 17.85 -12.33
CA ARG A 453 3.97 18.31 -13.57
C ARG A 453 2.84 17.37 -13.98
N LEU A 454 3.06 16.04 -13.82
CA LEU A 454 2.00 15.07 -14.06
C LEU A 454 0.83 15.29 -13.10
N LYS A 455 1.09 15.47 -11.80
CA LYS A 455 0.06 15.83 -10.81
C LYS A 455 -0.72 17.06 -11.26
N CYS A 456 -0.04 18.13 -11.72
CA CYS A 456 -0.67 19.35 -12.18
C CYS A 456 -1.53 19.17 -13.44
N ALA A 457 -1.21 18.20 -14.30
CA ALA A 457 -2.03 17.89 -15.47
C ALA A 457 -3.40 17.28 -15.10
N PHE A 458 -3.47 16.59 -13.95
CA PHE A 458 -4.71 15.97 -13.44
C PHE A 458 -5.46 16.86 -12.44
N ASP A 459 -4.73 17.73 -11.72
CA ASP A 459 -5.25 18.61 -10.67
C ASP A 459 -4.50 19.94 -10.65
N ASP A 460 -4.98 20.87 -11.47
CA ASP A 460 -4.37 22.17 -11.74
C ASP A 460 -4.23 23.09 -10.51
N LYS A 461 -5.10 22.89 -9.51
CA LYS A 461 -5.11 23.67 -8.27
C LYS A 461 -4.44 22.96 -7.09
N SER A 462 -3.97 21.74 -7.28
CA SER A 462 -3.37 20.90 -6.20
C SER A 462 -4.29 20.76 -4.98
N LEU A 463 -5.58 20.52 -5.20
CA LEU A 463 -6.60 20.39 -4.15
C LEU A 463 -6.86 18.93 -3.76
N LEU A 464 -6.52 17.97 -4.62
CA LEU A 464 -6.75 16.56 -4.37
C LEU A 464 -5.55 15.95 -3.64
N ASN A 465 -5.79 15.47 -2.43
CA ASN A 465 -4.84 14.84 -1.51
C ASN A 465 -3.50 15.59 -1.32
N PRO A 466 -3.51 16.93 -1.10
CA PRO A 466 -2.27 17.69 -1.01
C PRO A 466 -1.49 17.38 0.26
N GLY A 467 -0.16 17.59 0.21
CA GLY A 467 0.74 17.38 1.34
C GLY A 467 1.25 15.94 1.48
N LYS A 468 0.95 15.06 0.51
CA LYS A 468 1.44 13.68 0.42
C LYS A 468 2.38 13.53 -0.76
N VAL A 469 3.23 12.50 -0.73
CA VAL A 469 4.18 12.09 -1.78
C VAL A 469 5.30 13.10 -2.03
N PHE A 470 4.98 14.36 -2.25
CA PHE A 470 5.98 15.38 -2.64
C PHE A 470 6.55 16.12 -1.43
N PRO A 471 7.89 16.18 -1.27
CA PRO A 471 8.54 16.81 -0.10
C PRO A 471 8.39 18.31 -0.03
N THR A 472 8.12 18.97 -1.16
CA THR A 472 7.90 20.41 -1.26
C THR A 472 6.46 20.73 -1.63
N LEU A 473 5.83 21.64 -0.88
CA LEU A 473 4.47 22.09 -1.11
C LEU A 473 4.44 23.15 -2.22
N HIS A 474 4.76 22.78 -3.46
CA HIS A 474 4.61 23.66 -4.61
C HIS A 474 3.18 23.68 -5.13
N ARG A 475 2.68 24.86 -5.50
CA ARG A 475 1.43 24.98 -6.24
C ARG A 475 1.69 24.75 -7.73
N CYS A 476 0.78 24.07 -8.41
CA CYS A 476 0.89 23.80 -9.85
C CYS A 476 1.09 25.08 -10.67
N ALA A 477 0.51 26.20 -10.24
CA ALA A 477 0.71 27.52 -10.85
C ALA A 477 2.17 28.00 -10.85
N GLU A 478 3.02 27.46 -9.98
CA GLU A 478 4.44 27.83 -9.88
C GLU A 478 5.30 27.01 -10.84
N LEU A 479 4.90 25.79 -11.17
CA LEU A 479 5.64 24.88 -12.04
C LEU A 479 5.47 25.18 -13.53
N GLY A 480 4.40 25.85 -13.92
CA GLY A 480 4.10 26.23 -15.32
C GLY A 480 4.50 27.65 -15.70
N ARG A 481 5.01 28.47 -14.77
CA ARG A 481 5.38 29.86 -15.03
C ARG A 481 6.90 30.01 -15.13
N MET A 482 7.37 30.86 -16.06
CA MET A 482 8.76 31.28 -16.10
C MET A 482 9.14 31.92 -14.75
N HIS A 483 10.15 31.36 -14.12
CA HIS A 483 10.63 31.91 -12.86
C HIS A 483 11.09 33.36 -13.02
N VAL A 484 10.54 34.24 -12.19
CA VAL A 484 10.98 35.63 -12.07
C VAL A 484 12.01 35.67 -10.95
N HIS A 485 13.28 35.67 -11.30
CA HIS A 485 14.37 35.87 -10.33
C HIS A 485 14.59 37.39 -10.07
N GLY A 486 14.36 37.79 -8.80
CA GLY A 486 14.59 39.17 -8.39
C GLY A 486 13.79 40.25 -9.15
N GLY A 487 12.53 39.89 -9.54
CA GLY A 487 11.66 40.81 -10.29
C GLY A 487 11.98 40.90 -11.79
N ARG A 488 12.94 40.13 -12.30
CA ARG A 488 13.30 40.12 -13.73
C ARG A 488 12.83 38.87 -14.43
N VAL A 489 12.17 39.05 -15.56
CA VAL A 489 11.70 37.99 -16.44
C VAL A 489 12.81 37.60 -17.40
N ALA A 490 13.13 36.34 -17.56
CA ALA A 490 14.23 35.85 -18.38
C ALA A 490 14.14 36.26 -19.86
N PHE A 491 12.94 36.45 -20.41
CA PHE A 491 12.71 36.87 -21.80
C PHE A 491 11.48 37.80 -21.84
N PRO A 492 11.63 39.12 -21.60
CA PRO A 492 10.52 40.05 -21.48
C PRO A 492 9.76 40.26 -22.81
N ASP A 493 10.41 40.03 -23.95
CA ASP A 493 9.85 40.30 -25.28
C ASP A 493 9.11 39.12 -25.93
N ILE A 494 9.01 37.96 -25.25
CA ILE A 494 8.24 36.82 -25.76
C ILE A 494 6.77 36.98 -25.34
N PRO A 495 5.81 36.95 -26.28
CA PRO A 495 4.39 36.95 -25.94
C PRO A 495 4.04 35.80 -25.04
N ARG A 496 3.24 36.04 -23.98
CA ARG A 496 2.78 35.06 -23.02
C ARG A 496 1.29 34.87 -23.21
N PHE A 497 0.89 33.65 -23.35
CA PHE A 497 -0.51 33.23 -23.46
C PHE A 497 -1.03 32.74 -22.13
#